data_63d319384725524ec2f4f51b80b0c26b
#
_entry.id   63d319384725524ec2f4f51b80b0c26b
#
_cell.length_a   1.000
_cell.length_b   1.000
_cell.length_c   1.000
_cell.angle_alpha   90.00
_cell.angle_beta   90.00
_cell.angle_gamma   90.00
#
_symmetry.space_group_name_H-M   'P 1'
#
loop_
_entity.id
_entity.type
_entity.pdbx_description
1 polymer ?
#
loop_
_entity_poly.entity_id
_entity_poly.type
_entity_poly.pdbx_seq_one_letter_code
_entity_poly.pdbx_strand_id
1 'polypeptide(L)'
;MKYFFIYFLIILNIIFSAELIPPSLDANWNILQNYPVWIGWLDDGQFKWCRASSTIPVSIEEVQKIIEDKKNYPKVFKRVESATIITDEIVHIILDMPFPFYGRDYIVNYTQFQEENEIIYRFTAVENSGIPVHEDYVRLIHAAGEWRLHSLDSSSTEVTYIWNGELLGNIPEWALSRAWEIQGDEVLTWLKEAVQN
;
A
#
# COMPACT_ATOMS: atom_id res chain seq x y z
N MET A 1 -61.41 -23.31 7.09
CA MET A 1 -60.11 -23.33 6.38
C MET A 1 -59.36 -22.05 6.71
N LYS A 2 -58.35 -22.15 7.58
CA LYS A 2 -57.53 -20.98 7.98
C LYS A 2 -56.21 -21.01 7.17
N TYR A 3 -56.00 -20.05 6.32
CA TYR A 3 -54.73 -19.91 5.58
C TYR A 3 -53.70 -19.28 6.49
N PHE A 4 -52.63 -20.00 6.77
CA PHE A 4 -51.46 -19.54 7.50
C PHE A 4 -50.50 -18.94 6.45
N PHE A 5 -50.36 -17.63 6.41
CA PHE A 5 -49.34 -16.94 5.59
C PHE A 5 -48.02 -16.94 6.38
N ILE A 6 -47.08 -17.78 5.94
CA ILE A 6 -45.70 -17.74 6.42
C ILE A 6 -44.96 -16.64 5.64
N TYR A 7 -44.71 -15.53 6.31
CA TYR A 7 -43.78 -14.53 5.77
C TYR A 7 -42.36 -15.03 5.95
N PHE A 8 -41.68 -15.39 4.84
CA PHE A 8 -40.27 -15.72 4.82
C PHE A 8 -39.49 -14.40 4.75
N LEU A 9 -38.97 -13.94 5.88
CA LEU A 9 -38.12 -12.77 5.96
C LEU A 9 -36.74 -13.16 5.42
N ILE A 10 -36.42 -12.81 4.17
CA ILE A 10 -35.07 -12.92 3.60
C ILE A 10 -34.24 -11.81 4.23
N ILE A 11 -33.45 -12.14 5.24
CA ILE A 11 -32.42 -11.24 5.78
C ILE A 11 -31.28 -11.25 4.76
N LEU A 12 -31.22 -10.23 3.93
CA LEU A 12 -30.10 -9.97 3.03
C LEU A 12 -28.92 -9.55 3.91
N ASN A 13 -28.05 -10.49 4.26
CA ASN A 13 -26.76 -10.16 4.87
C ASN A 13 -25.91 -9.45 3.80
N ILE A 14 -25.94 -8.13 3.79
CA ILE A 14 -24.95 -7.33 3.07
C ILE A 14 -23.67 -7.48 3.88
N ILE A 15 -22.79 -8.38 3.45
CA ILE A 15 -21.43 -8.44 3.96
C ILE A 15 -20.73 -7.20 3.39
N PHE A 16 -20.70 -6.13 4.17
CA PHE A 16 -19.74 -5.06 3.95
C PHE A 16 -18.36 -5.65 4.24
N SER A 17 -17.59 -5.94 3.21
CA SER A 17 -16.15 -6.05 3.38
C SER A 17 -15.69 -4.70 3.93
N ALA A 18 -15.20 -4.67 5.17
CA ALA A 18 -14.66 -3.46 5.74
C ALA A 18 -13.45 -3.07 4.89
N GLU A 19 -13.53 -1.91 4.24
CA GLU A 19 -12.40 -1.37 3.50
C GLU A 19 -11.24 -1.18 4.48
N LEU A 20 -10.07 -1.74 4.16
CA LEU A 20 -8.86 -1.57 4.96
C LEU A 20 -8.34 -0.15 4.77
N ILE A 21 -8.68 0.72 5.72
CA ILE A 21 -8.29 2.13 5.69
C ILE A 21 -7.04 2.31 6.53
N PRO A 22 -5.97 2.91 5.97
CA PRO A 22 -4.76 3.22 6.73
C PRO A 22 -5.05 4.11 7.95
N PRO A 23 -4.31 3.93 9.07
CA PRO A 23 -4.44 4.79 10.24
C PRO A 23 -4.12 6.25 9.92
N SER A 24 -4.76 7.17 10.68
CA SER A 24 -4.50 8.61 10.58
C SER A 24 -3.02 8.95 10.78
N LEU A 25 -2.56 10.02 10.13
CA LEU A 25 -1.21 10.55 10.32
C LEU A 25 -0.94 10.97 11.76
N ASP A 26 -1.99 11.42 12.48
CA ASP A 26 -1.92 11.87 13.89
C ASP A 26 -2.02 10.72 14.91
N ALA A 27 -2.12 9.46 14.44
CA ALA A 27 -2.15 8.32 15.35
C ALA A 27 -0.81 8.16 16.10
N ASN A 28 -0.82 7.38 17.17
CA ASN A 28 0.38 7.14 18.00
C ASN A 28 1.34 6.15 17.34
N TRP A 29 2.07 6.61 16.35
CA TRP A 29 3.07 5.82 15.63
C TRP A 29 4.31 5.55 16.50
N ASN A 30 4.75 4.31 16.57
CA ASN A 30 6.01 3.92 17.17
C ASN A 30 7.14 4.23 16.19
N ILE A 31 7.99 5.20 16.53
CA ILE A 31 9.04 5.68 15.64
C ILE A 31 10.19 4.67 15.58
N LEU A 32 10.59 4.28 14.38
CA LEU A 32 11.76 3.44 14.09
C LEU A 32 12.93 4.28 13.62
N GLN A 33 12.68 5.27 12.77
CA GLN A 33 13.70 6.16 12.20
C GLN A 33 13.14 7.59 12.08
N ASN A 34 14.00 8.59 12.32
CA ASN A 34 13.62 10.00 12.17
C ASN A 34 14.26 10.68 10.94
N TYR A 35 15.38 10.15 10.45
CA TYR A 35 16.15 10.75 9.37
C TYR A 35 17.00 9.69 8.64
N PRO A 36 17.21 9.78 7.31
CA PRO A 36 16.75 10.81 6.35
C PRO A 36 15.26 10.67 5.96
N VAL A 37 14.68 9.51 6.14
CA VAL A 37 13.26 9.22 5.98
C VAL A 37 12.67 9.03 7.37
N TRP A 38 11.55 9.66 7.69
CA TRP A 38 10.82 9.35 8.90
C TRP A 38 10.09 8.01 8.71
N ILE A 39 10.27 7.07 9.62
CA ILE A 39 9.63 5.74 9.55
C ILE A 39 9.03 5.42 10.91
N GLY A 40 7.78 4.99 10.92
CA GLY A 40 7.07 4.52 12.10
C GLY A 40 6.16 3.35 11.81
N TRP A 41 5.73 2.66 12.86
CA TRP A 41 4.75 1.59 12.77
C TRP A 41 3.68 1.72 13.84
N LEU A 42 2.52 1.09 13.57
CA LEU A 42 1.37 1.10 14.47
C LEU A 42 0.64 -0.23 14.36
N ASP A 43 0.16 -0.76 15.48
CA ASP A 43 -0.75 -1.90 15.55
C ASP A 43 -2.14 -1.35 15.88
N ASP A 44 -3.10 -1.54 14.98
CA ASP A 44 -4.48 -1.09 15.16
C ASP A 44 -5.36 -2.18 15.80
N GLY A 45 -4.76 -3.30 16.17
CA GLY A 45 -5.42 -4.49 16.74
C GLY A 45 -5.91 -5.49 15.69
N GLN A 46 -5.93 -5.12 14.41
CA GLN A 46 -6.24 -6.00 13.28
C GLN A 46 -4.99 -6.22 12.41
N PHE A 47 -4.27 -5.15 12.10
CA PHE A 47 -3.08 -5.18 11.27
C PHE A 47 -1.96 -4.32 11.85
N LYS A 48 -0.74 -4.67 11.49
CA LYS A 48 0.43 -3.82 11.71
C LYS A 48 0.64 -2.96 10.47
N TRP A 49 0.63 -1.65 10.67
CA TRP A 49 0.84 -0.66 9.62
C TRP A 49 2.22 -0.06 9.72
N CYS A 50 2.82 0.22 8.59
CA CYS A 50 4.05 0.97 8.51
C CYS A 50 3.82 2.27 7.74
N ARG A 51 4.51 3.34 8.15
CA ARG A 51 4.48 4.65 7.51
C ARG A 51 5.90 5.13 7.29
N ALA A 52 6.18 5.60 6.07
CA ALA A 52 7.40 6.31 5.72
C ALA A 52 7.04 7.70 5.16
N SER A 53 7.77 8.74 5.56
CA SER A 53 7.55 10.11 5.07
C SER A 53 8.88 10.81 4.78
N SER A 54 8.92 11.59 3.71
CA SER A 54 10.06 12.42 3.35
C SER A 54 9.64 13.61 2.49
N THR A 55 10.36 14.72 2.62
CA THR A 55 10.21 15.84 1.68
C THR A 55 11.08 15.62 0.46
N ILE A 56 10.48 15.76 -0.71
CA ILE A 56 11.14 15.66 -2.02
C ILE A 56 11.14 17.04 -2.66
N PRO A 57 12.31 17.57 -3.12
CA PRO A 57 12.43 18.94 -3.64
C PRO A 57 12.02 19.02 -5.12
N VAL A 58 10.77 18.68 -5.40
CA VAL A 58 10.11 18.81 -6.71
C VAL A 58 8.63 19.11 -6.52
N SER A 59 7.94 19.55 -7.58
CA SER A 59 6.51 19.82 -7.53
C SER A 59 5.69 18.53 -7.34
N ILE A 60 4.46 18.68 -6.86
CA ILE A 60 3.54 17.54 -6.65
C ILE A 60 3.25 16.80 -7.96
N GLU A 61 3.18 17.52 -9.09
CA GLU A 61 2.91 16.96 -10.41
C GLU A 61 4.05 16.04 -10.90
N GLU A 62 5.29 16.34 -10.52
CA GLU A 62 6.45 15.49 -10.87
C GLU A 62 6.42 14.17 -10.09
N VAL A 63 6.08 14.21 -8.80
CA VAL A 63 5.88 13.00 -8.00
C VAL A 63 4.68 12.21 -8.50
N GLN A 64 3.57 12.89 -8.76
CA GLN A 64 2.33 12.31 -9.27
C GLN A 64 2.54 11.47 -10.53
N LYS A 65 3.30 11.98 -11.50
CA LYS A 65 3.61 11.25 -12.74
C LYS A 65 4.24 9.89 -12.48
N ILE A 66 5.10 9.78 -11.47
CA ILE A 66 5.75 8.50 -11.13
C ILE A 66 4.77 7.56 -10.44
N ILE A 67 3.96 8.07 -9.49
CA ILE A 67 2.99 7.26 -8.75
C ILE A 67 1.87 6.76 -9.67
N GLU A 68 1.50 7.52 -10.69
CA GLU A 68 0.49 7.10 -11.68
C GLU A 68 1.04 6.10 -12.71
N ASP A 69 2.32 6.16 -13.04
CA ASP A 69 2.95 5.28 -14.03
C ASP A 69 3.30 3.90 -13.46
N LYS A 70 2.30 3.21 -12.98
CA LYS A 70 2.44 1.91 -12.30
C LYS A 70 3.12 0.84 -13.17
N LYS A 71 2.96 0.91 -14.49
CA LYS A 71 3.61 0.02 -15.44
C LYS A 71 5.15 0.11 -15.37
N ASN A 72 5.67 1.27 -15.05
CA ASN A 72 7.10 1.54 -14.93
C ASN A 72 7.64 1.41 -13.48
N TYR A 73 6.85 0.97 -12.52
CA TYR A 73 7.32 0.71 -11.15
C TYR A 73 8.58 -0.16 -11.06
N PRO A 74 8.79 -1.21 -11.89
CA PRO A 74 10.05 -1.96 -11.89
C PRO A 74 11.31 -1.13 -12.21
N LYS A 75 11.17 0.01 -12.89
CA LYS A 75 12.29 0.92 -13.18
C LYS A 75 12.59 1.87 -12.03
N VAL A 76 11.59 2.13 -11.17
CA VAL A 76 11.69 3.05 -10.04
C VAL A 76 11.99 2.28 -8.76
N PHE A 77 11.14 1.33 -8.42
CA PHE A 77 11.20 0.58 -7.18
C PHE A 77 11.92 -0.75 -7.39
N LYS A 78 13.18 -0.82 -6.97
CA LYS A 78 14.11 -1.93 -7.32
C LYS A 78 13.66 -3.31 -6.83
N ARG A 79 12.70 -3.38 -5.87
CA ARG A 79 12.10 -4.65 -5.43
C ARG A 79 10.85 -5.02 -6.24
N VAL A 80 10.33 -4.15 -7.08
CA VAL A 80 9.22 -4.49 -7.95
C VAL A 80 9.78 -5.24 -9.15
N GLU A 81 9.54 -6.54 -9.22
CA GLU A 81 9.94 -7.39 -10.34
C GLU A 81 9.07 -7.14 -11.56
N SER A 82 7.77 -7.03 -11.33
CA SER A 82 6.81 -6.69 -12.39
C SER A 82 5.59 -5.95 -11.85
N ALA A 83 4.99 -5.13 -12.73
CA ALA A 83 3.70 -4.48 -12.49
C ALA A 83 2.86 -4.61 -13.77
N THR A 84 1.80 -5.39 -13.71
CA THR A 84 0.90 -5.66 -14.83
C THR A 84 -0.41 -4.94 -14.62
N ILE A 85 -0.76 -4.05 -15.53
CA ILE A 85 -2.05 -3.35 -15.53
C ILE A 85 -3.14 -4.33 -15.98
N ILE A 86 -4.12 -4.60 -15.15
CA ILE A 86 -5.28 -5.46 -15.45
C ILE A 86 -6.44 -4.60 -15.97
N THR A 87 -6.72 -3.50 -15.24
CA THR A 87 -7.63 -2.43 -15.67
C THR A 87 -6.97 -1.09 -15.31
N ASP A 88 -7.60 0.03 -15.63
CA ASP A 88 -7.07 1.36 -15.28
C ASP A 88 -6.83 1.51 -13.77
N GLU A 89 -7.58 0.78 -12.94
CA GLU A 89 -7.53 0.86 -11.47
C GLU A 89 -6.85 -0.37 -10.85
N ILE A 90 -6.88 -1.53 -11.51
CA ILE A 90 -6.38 -2.80 -10.94
C ILE A 90 -5.01 -3.15 -11.50
N VAL A 91 -4.07 -3.36 -10.59
CA VAL A 91 -2.69 -3.69 -10.91
C VAL A 91 -2.26 -4.96 -10.17
N HIS A 92 -1.60 -5.87 -10.88
CA HIS A 92 -0.91 -7.01 -10.30
C HIS A 92 0.57 -6.65 -10.14
N ILE A 93 1.07 -6.66 -8.92
CA ILE A 93 2.45 -6.31 -8.57
C ILE A 93 3.14 -7.53 -7.96
N ILE A 94 4.35 -7.79 -8.46
CA ILE A 94 5.23 -8.85 -7.96
C ILE A 94 6.46 -8.20 -7.35
N LEU A 95 6.79 -8.59 -6.12
CA LEU A 95 7.95 -8.11 -5.37
C LEU A 95 8.98 -9.22 -5.22
N ASP A 96 10.23 -8.91 -5.55
CA ASP A 96 11.37 -9.70 -5.14
C ASP A 96 11.69 -9.46 -3.66
N MET A 97 11.98 -10.53 -2.94
CA MET A 97 12.36 -10.49 -1.53
C MET A 97 13.75 -11.10 -1.37
N PRO A 98 14.59 -10.54 -0.46
CA PRO A 98 15.92 -11.09 -0.24
C PRO A 98 15.85 -12.50 0.34
N PHE A 99 16.71 -13.38 -0.16
CA PHE A 99 16.87 -14.73 0.41
C PHE A 99 17.01 -14.67 1.96
N PRO A 100 16.35 -15.53 2.73
CA PRO A 100 15.65 -16.77 2.33
C PRO A 100 14.13 -16.64 2.12
N PHE A 101 13.60 -15.46 1.89
CA PHE A 101 12.18 -15.25 1.78
C PHE A 101 11.70 -15.44 0.33
N TYR A 102 10.54 -16.06 0.18
CA TYR A 102 9.82 -16.08 -1.10
C TYR A 102 9.42 -14.66 -1.52
N GLY A 103 9.27 -14.42 -2.81
CA GLY A 103 8.70 -13.18 -3.33
C GLY A 103 7.27 -12.96 -2.82
N ARG A 104 6.77 -11.76 -3.02
CA ARG A 104 5.39 -11.40 -2.68
C ARG A 104 4.66 -10.99 -3.95
N ASP A 105 3.40 -11.36 -4.05
CA ASP A 105 2.55 -10.81 -5.07
C ASP A 105 1.25 -10.27 -4.47
N TYR A 106 0.70 -9.25 -5.09
CA TYR A 106 -0.60 -8.72 -4.71
C TYR A 106 -1.29 -8.09 -5.91
N ILE A 107 -2.61 -8.21 -5.91
CA ILE A 107 -3.48 -7.59 -6.89
C ILE A 107 -4.28 -6.56 -6.13
N VAL A 108 -4.12 -5.30 -6.50
CA VAL A 108 -4.72 -4.18 -5.78
C VAL A 108 -5.53 -3.30 -6.71
N ASN A 109 -6.62 -2.80 -6.17
CA ASN A 109 -7.41 -1.73 -6.76
C ASN A 109 -6.94 -0.39 -6.18
N TYR A 110 -6.67 0.58 -7.05
CA TYR A 110 -6.30 1.94 -6.68
C TYR A 110 -7.51 2.86 -6.79
N THR A 111 -7.69 3.71 -5.79
CA THR A 111 -8.66 4.81 -5.79
C THR A 111 -7.92 6.10 -5.49
N GLN A 112 -8.17 7.13 -6.31
CA GLN A 112 -7.59 8.46 -6.12
C GLN A 112 -8.59 9.37 -5.41
N PHE A 113 -8.08 10.15 -4.44
CA PHE A 113 -8.79 11.23 -3.78
C PHE A 113 -7.98 12.52 -3.98
N GLN A 114 -8.70 13.63 -4.18
CA GLN A 114 -8.10 14.96 -4.34
C GLN A 114 -8.64 15.87 -3.25
N GLU A 115 -7.73 16.46 -2.50
CA GLU A 115 -8.01 17.53 -1.53
C GLU A 115 -7.29 18.80 -1.97
N GLU A 116 -7.48 19.92 -1.28
CA GLU A 116 -7.00 21.25 -1.74
C GLU A 116 -5.49 21.25 -2.06
N ASN A 117 -4.66 20.69 -1.16
CA ASN A 117 -3.19 20.64 -1.30
C ASN A 117 -2.65 19.21 -1.25
N GLU A 118 -3.50 18.20 -1.38
CA GLU A 118 -3.11 16.81 -1.22
C GLU A 118 -3.76 15.93 -2.28
N ILE A 119 -2.99 14.96 -2.78
CA ILE A 119 -3.45 13.87 -3.63
C ILE A 119 -3.18 12.56 -2.91
N ILE A 120 -4.21 11.72 -2.79
CA ILE A 120 -4.12 10.44 -2.10
C ILE A 120 -4.42 9.32 -3.10
N TYR A 121 -3.51 8.35 -3.22
CA TYR A 121 -3.71 7.12 -3.98
C TYR A 121 -3.80 5.96 -3.00
N ARG A 122 -5.02 5.58 -2.66
CA ARG A 122 -5.29 4.42 -1.79
C ARG A 122 -5.34 3.16 -2.61
N PHE A 123 -4.80 2.07 -2.08
CA PHE A 123 -4.90 0.76 -2.69
C PHE A 123 -5.33 -0.29 -1.68
N THR A 124 -6.12 -1.26 -2.16
CA THR A 124 -6.58 -2.40 -1.38
C THR A 124 -6.55 -3.67 -2.22
N ALA A 125 -6.26 -4.81 -1.59
CA ALA A 125 -6.22 -6.09 -2.26
C ALA A 125 -7.58 -6.44 -2.86
N VAL A 126 -7.56 -6.99 -4.07
CA VAL A 126 -8.74 -7.52 -4.77
C VAL A 126 -8.88 -9.00 -4.42
N GLU A 127 -9.97 -9.34 -3.79
CA GLU A 127 -10.32 -10.73 -3.53
C GLU A 127 -10.74 -11.46 -4.83
N ASN A 128 -10.40 -12.75 -4.92
CA ASN A 128 -10.85 -13.62 -6.01
C ASN A 128 -10.55 -13.10 -7.42
N SER A 129 -9.37 -12.49 -7.63
CA SER A 129 -8.97 -11.92 -8.92
C SER A 129 -8.93 -12.92 -10.08
N GLY A 130 -9.00 -14.23 -9.81
CA GLY A 130 -8.87 -15.28 -10.82
C GLY A 130 -7.44 -15.50 -11.34
N ILE A 131 -6.46 -14.71 -10.87
CA ILE A 131 -5.06 -14.84 -11.25
C ILE A 131 -4.39 -15.86 -10.32
N PRO A 132 -3.80 -16.95 -10.86
CA PRO A 132 -3.12 -17.95 -10.04
C PRO A 132 -1.89 -17.35 -9.35
N VAL A 133 -1.58 -17.85 -8.16
CA VAL A 133 -0.33 -17.54 -7.46
C VAL A 133 0.77 -18.43 -8.00
N HIS A 134 1.92 -17.86 -8.29
CA HIS A 134 3.11 -18.64 -8.64
C HIS A 134 3.69 -19.33 -7.40
N GLU A 135 4.25 -20.56 -7.53
CA GLU A 135 4.71 -21.36 -6.39
C GLU A 135 5.83 -20.72 -5.56
N ASP A 136 6.60 -19.81 -6.16
CA ASP A 136 7.71 -19.10 -5.49
C ASP A 136 7.27 -17.77 -4.82
N TYR A 137 5.96 -17.49 -4.80
CA TYR A 137 5.42 -16.24 -4.23
C TYR A 137 4.35 -16.48 -3.19
N VAL A 138 4.23 -15.54 -2.28
CA VAL A 138 3.16 -15.49 -1.27
C VAL A 138 2.19 -14.38 -1.65
N ARG A 139 0.92 -14.73 -1.91
CA ARG A 139 -0.14 -13.76 -2.19
C ARG A 139 -0.52 -12.99 -0.93
N LEU A 140 -0.36 -11.66 -0.97
CA LEU A 140 -0.79 -10.75 0.10
C LEU A 140 -2.28 -10.39 -0.11
N ILE A 141 -3.16 -11.18 0.51
CA ILE A 141 -4.61 -11.03 0.33
C ILE A 141 -5.22 -9.86 1.11
N HIS A 142 -4.48 -9.28 2.06
CA HIS A 142 -4.87 -8.12 2.84
C HIS A 142 -4.01 -6.89 2.52
N ALA A 143 -3.27 -6.91 1.39
CA ALA A 143 -2.45 -5.76 1.02
C ALA A 143 -3.32 -4.49 0.93
N ALA A 144 -2.96 -3.48 1.69
CA ALA A 144 -3.64 -2.20 1.71
C ALA A 144 -2.65 -1.08 2.06
N GLY A 145 -2.94 0.13 1.61
CA GLY A 145 -2.11 1.28 1.91
C GLY A 145 -2.49 2.51 1.10
N GLU A 146 -1.69 3.53 1.22
CA GLU A 146 -1.86 4.75 0.43
C GLU A 146 -0.55 5.50 0.23
N TRP A 147 -0.46 6.18 -0.90
CA TRP A 147 0.44 7.27 -1.14
C TRP A 147 -0.28 8.57 -0.87
N ARG A 148 0.31 9.47 -0.10
CA ARG A 148 -0.17 10.83 0.12
C ARG A 148 0.90 11.79 -0.38
N LEU A 149 0.50 12.68 -1.27
CA LEU A 149 1.35 13.72 -1.84
C LEU A 149 0.80 15.05 -1.36
N HIS A 150 1.51 15.74 -0.48
CA HIS A 150 1.12 17.04 0.05
C HIS A 150 2.04 18.12 -0.51
N SER A 151 1.47 19.08 -1.23
CA SER A 151 2.24 20.21 -1.78
C SER A 151 2.60 21.18 -0.65
N LEU A 152 3.88 21.33 -0.37
CA LEU A 152 4.39 22.32 0.58
C LEU A 152 4.52 23.69 -0.09
N ASP A 153 5.01 23.68 -1.34
CA ASP A 153 5.11 24.84 -2.25
C ASP A 153 5.23 24.35 -3.70
N SER A 154 5.47 25.26 -4.65
CA SER A 154 5.57 24.94 -6.08
C SER A 154 6.76 24.04 -6.46
N SER A 155 7.69 23.78 -5.55
CA SER A 155 8.94 23.05 -5.80
C SER A 155 9.28 22.05 -4.71
N SER A 156 8.34 21.77 -3.80
CA SER A 156 8.58 20.91 -2.66
C SER A 156 7.30 20.14 -2.28
N THR A 157 7.41 18.84 -2.19
CA THR A 157 6.30 17.92 -1.88
C THR A 157 6.68 17.04 -0.69
N GLU A 158 5.84 17.00 0.33
CA GLU A 158 5.89 15.95 1.34
C GLU A 158 5.21 14.70 0.80
N VAL A 159 5.96 13.61 0.76
CA VAL A 159 5.45 12.31 0.34
C VAL A 159 5.36 11.39 1.54
N THR A 160 4.17 10.83 1.77
CA THR A 160 3.93 9.81 2.77
C THR A 160 3.46 8.53 2.08
N TYR A 161 4.08 7.41 2.43
CA TYR A 161 3.67 6.08 2.04
C TYR A 161 3.27 5.29 3.28
N ILE A 162 2.01 4.83 3.33
CA ILE A 162 1.49 3.98 4.40
C ILE A 162 1.10 2.65 3.78
N TRP A 163 1.50 1.55 4.42
CA TRP A 163 1.12 0.23 3.95
C TRP A 163 0.89 -0.72 5.12
N ASN A 164 0.04 -1.69 4.87
CA ASN A 164 -0.15 -2.80 5.78
C ASN A 164 1.16 -3.61 5.80
N GLY A 165 1.79 -3.68 6.96
CA GLY A 165 3.08 -4.33 7.16
C GLY A 165 3.01 -5.86 7.25
N GLU A 166 1.87 -6.47 6.93
CA GLU A 166 1.68 -7.91 6.97
C GLU A 166 2.45 -8.56 5.83
N LEU A 167 3.61 -9.12 6.14
CA LEU A 167 4.45 -9.78 5.15
C LEU A 167 4.07 -11.24 4.88
N LEU A 168 3.13 -11.80 5.62
CA LEU A 168 2.75 -13.22 5.59
C LEU A 168 3.97 -14.19 5.49
N GLY A 169 3.76 -15.46 5.81
CA GLY A 169 4.83 -16.46 5.83
C GLY A 169 5.65 -16.42 7.13
N ASN A 170 6.77 -17.13 7.15
CA ASN A 170 7.56 -17.36 8.36
C ASN A 170 8.58 -16.23 8.65
N ILE A 171 8.11 -14.98 8.74
CA ILE A 171 8.97 -13.87 9.13
C ILE A 171 8.90 -13.74 10.66
N PRO A 172 10.01 -13.87 11.38
CA PRO A 172 10.01 -13.69 12.83
C PRO A 172 9.64 -12.26 13.20
N GLU A 173 8.88 -12.08 14.27
CA GLU A 173 8.41 -10.76 14.72
C GLU A 173 9.57 -9.76 14.96
N TRP A 174 10.69 -10.25 15.49
CA TRP A 174 11.90 -9.43 15.71
C TRP A 174 12.50 -8.85 14.40
N ALA A 175 12.25 -9.51 13.26
CA ALA A 175 12.76 -9.07 11.97
C ALA A 175 11.83 -8.03 11.29
N LEU A 176 10.57 -7.93 11.71
CA LEU A 176 9.58 -7.06 11.09
C LEU A 176 9.98 -5.58 11.17
N SER A 177 10.34 -5.08 12.35
CA SER A 177 10.73 -3.68 12.52
C SER A 177 11.90 -3.30 11.60
N ARG A 178 12.89 -4.18 11.48
CA ARG A 178 14.01 -3.95 10.58
C ARG A 178 13.61 -4.03 9.10
N ALA A 179 12.71 -4.93 8.75
CA ALA A 179 12.17 -5.01 7.38
C ALA A 179 11.41 -3.71 7.01
N TRP A 180 10.62 -3.17 7.93
CA TRP A 180 9.89 -1.92 7.71
C TRP A 180 10.80 -0.70 7.58
N GLU A 181 11.86 -0.60 8.43
CA GLU A 181 12.89 0.45 8.28
C GLU A 181 13.51 0.40 6.87
N ILE A 182 13.99 -0.78 6.46
CA ILE A 182 14.63 -0.96 5.16
C ILE A 182 13.65 -0.63 4.03
N GLN A 183 12.44 -1.17 4.06
CA GLN A 183 11.45 -0.97 3.01
C GLN A 183 11.04 0.51 2.90
N GLY A 184 10.78 1.17 4.01
CA GLY A 184 10.38 2.57 4.02
C GLY A 184 11.47 3.49 3.49
N ASP A 185 12.73 3.26 3.91
CA ASP A 185 13.88 4.02 3.44
C ASP A 185 14.13 3.80 1.94
N GLU A 186 14.13 2.54 1.49
CA GLU A 186 14.33 2.19 0.07
C GLU A 186 13.27 2.83 -0.82
N VAL A 187 12.00 2.69 -0.49
CA VAL A 187 10.89 3.15 -1.33
C VAL A 187 10.94 4.66 -1.55
N LEU A 188 11.12 5.46 -0.49
CA LEU A 188 11.19 6.92 -0.62
C LEU A 188 12.52 7.40 -1.22
N THR A 189 13.62 6.70 -0.97
CA THR A 189 14.90 7.00 -1.60
C THR A 189 14.83 6.78 -3.11
N TRP A 190 14.29 5.64 -3.56
CA TRP A 190 14.14 5.36 -5.00
C TRP A 190 13.18 6.31 -5.69
N LEU A 191 12.08 6.68 -5.04
CA LEU A 191 11.18 7.69 -5.57
C LEU A 191 11.90 9.03 -5.75
N LYS A 192 12.67 9.46 -4.75
CA LYS A 192 13.48 10.69 -4.81
C LYS A 192 14.53 10.63 -5.91
N GLU A 193 15.22 9.50 -6.09
CA GLU A 193 16.16 9.30 -7.19
C GLU A 193 15.46 9.41 -8.56
N ALA A 194 14.27 8.85 -8.69
CA ALA A 194 13.52 8.80 -9.95
C ALA A 194 13.01 10.16 -10.41
N VAL A 195 12.62 11.05 -9.49
CA VAL A 195 12.17 12.41 -9.84
C VAL A 195 13.32 13.35 -10.16
N GLN A 196 14.58 12.98 -9.85
CA GLN A 196 15.78 13.80 -10.10
C GLN A 196 16.51 13.42 -11.41
N ASN A 197 16.10 12.33 -12.09
CA ASN A 197 16.66 11.84 -13.35
C ASN A 197 15.72 12.13 -14.52
#